data_94b1d253152785559ab253d4c040eddf
#
_entry.id   94b1d253152785559ab253d4c040eddf
#
_cell.length_a   1.000
_cell.length_b   1.000
_cell.length_c   1.000
_cell.angle_alpha   90.00
_cell.angle_beta   90.00
_cell.angle_gamma   90.00
#
_symmetry.space_group_name_H-M   'P 1'
#
loop_
_entity.id
_entity.type
_entity.pdbx_description
1 polymer ?
#
loop_
_entity_poly.entity_id
_entity_poly.type
_entity_poly.pdbx_seq_one_letter_code
_entity_poly.pdbx_strand_id
1 'polypeptide(L)'
;MALEKSAEHGYRAIEFAYLRPERFDLDRLARKAQALDIEIGVTMGLPLDKDVSSEDRETVARGASMLTDAVRAVRDIGGTKLGGILYSAHTKYNRLPTAEGWKNSVATITRTGEIAKDAGIDLVLEVVNRFETNLLNTTAQGMKFIEDTGSDHVRLHLDTFHMNIEEANPAAAIRLAGDRLGYFHIGESNRGYLGDGVIDFDLIFDALLDIGYARDVVFESFSTAIVDEGLSLACAIWRDTWTKNDPLAAHARQFIETKYAEAQRRRATNARP
;
A
#
# COMPACT_ATOMS: atom_id res chain seq x y z
N MET A 1 15.51 -15.63 -3.70
CA MET A 1 14.89 -15.72 -5.05
C MET A 1 14.09 -14.46 -5.39
N ALA A 2 13.10 -14.02 -4.63
CA ALA A 2 12.35 -12.78 -4.96
C ALA A 2 13.23 -11.53 -5.03
N LEU A 3 14.03 -11.23 -4.00
CA LEU A 3 14.98 -10.11 -4.00
C LEU A 3 15.93 -10.11 -5.20
N GLU A 4 16.50 -11.27 -5.54
CA GLU A 4 17.42 -11.40 -6.69
C GLU A 4 16.71 -11.10 -8.00
N LYS A 5 15.51 -11.63 -8.17
CA LYS A 5 14.68 -11.37 -9.35
C LYS A 5 14.26 -9.89 -9.45
N SER A 6 13.90 -9.26 -8.34
CA SER A 6 13.62 -7.83 -8.34
C SER A 6 14.84 -7.02 -8.78
N ALA A 7 16.03 -7.33 -8.26
CA ALA A 7 17.28 -6.69 -8.69
C ALA A 7 17.59 -6.94 -10.18
N GLU A 8 17.46 -8.19 -10.67
CA GLU A 8 17.66 -8.56 -12.07
C GLU A 8 16.75 -7.75 -13.02
N HIS A 9 15.50 -7.51 -12.63
CA HIS A 9 14.56 -6.67 -13.37
C HIS A 9 14.77 -5.16 -13.11
N GLY A 10 15.76 -4.78 -12.29
CA GLY A 10 16.13 -3.40 -12.01
C GLY A 10 15.20 -2.67 -11.04
N TYR A 11 14.38 -3.37 -10.28
CA TYR A 11 13.62 -2.77 -9.19
C TYR A 11 14.52 -2.39 -8.03
N ARG A 12 14.22 -1.28 -7.35
CA ARG A 12 14.95 -0.78 -6.18
C ARG A 12 14.25 -1.03 -4.86
N ALA A 13 12.99 -1.41 -4.91
CA ALA A 13 12.19 -1.73 -3.75
C ALA A 13 11.42 -3.03 -3.99
N ILE A 14 11.17 -3.75 -2.91
CA ILE A 14 10.26 -4.90 -2.86
C ILE A 14 9.33 -4.73 -1.68
N GLU A 15 8.08 -5.11 -1.88
CA GLU A 15 7.11 -5.17 -0.81
C GLU A 15 6.78 -6.62 -0.47
N PHE A 16 6.73 -6.89 0.83
CA PHE A 16 6.29 -8.19 1.34
C PHE A 16 4.93 -8.02 2.03
N ALA A 17 3.99 -8.90 1.68
CA ALA A 17 2.84 -9.13 2.53
C ALA A 17 3.34 -9.65 3.88
N TYR A 18 2.69 -9.23 4.96
CA TYR A 18 3.09 -9.41 6.35
C TYR A 18 4.07 -10.57 6.64
N LEU A 19 5.27 -10.21 7.06
CA LEU A 19 6.30 -11.15 7.46
C LEU A 19 6.03 -11.64 8.88
N ARG A 20 5.81 -12.93 9.01
CA ARG A 20 5.76 -13.57 10.34
C ARG A 20 7.18 -13.89 10.78
N PRO A 21 7.73 -13.22 11.81
CA PRO A 21 9.11 -13.40 12.23
C PRO A 21 9.49 -14.87 12.50
N GLU A 22 8.52 -15.65 13.01
CA GLU A 22 8.71 -17.08 13.29
C GLU A 22 8.84 -17.97 12.05
N ARG A 23 8.56 -17.44 10.85
CA ARG A 23 8.61 -18.17 9.57
C ARG A 23 9.75 -17.76 8.66
N PHE A 24 10.43 -16.65 8.98
CA PHE A 24 11.47 -16.06 8.14
C PHE A 24 12.74 -15.79 8.94
N ASP A 25 13.89 -16.10 8.34
CA ASP A 25 15.19 -15.62 8.82
C ASP A 25 15.33 -14.13 8.43
N LEU A 26 14.88 -13.27 9.33
CA LEU A 26 14.86 -11.82 9.10
C LEU A 26 16.25 -11.24 8.89
N ASP A 27 17.26 -11.71 9.62
CA ASP A 27 18.65 -11.27 9.47
C ASP A 27 19.21 -11.62 8.09
N ARG A 28 18.91 -12.81 7.58
CA ARG A 28 19.32 -13.22 6.24
C ARG A 28 18.63 -12.39 5.18
N LEU A 29 17.34 -12.09 5.37
CA LEU A 29 16.56 -11.23 4.46
C LEU A 29 17.15 -9.83 4.40
N ALA A 30 17.40 -9.21 5.56
CA ALA A 30 18.01 -7.88 5.68
C ALA A 30 19.38 -7.80 4.99
N ARG A 31 20.29 -8.72 5.32
CA ARG A 31 21.63 -8.77 4.67
C ARG A 31 21.54 -8.92 3.15
N LYS A 32 20.58 -9.70 2.68
CA LYS A 32 20.43 -9.93 1.24
C LYS A 32 19.88 -8.72 0.53
N ALA A 33 18.89 -8.04 1.11
CA ALA A 33 18.33 -6.79 0.57
C ALA A 33 19.42 -5.71 0.50
N GLN A 34 20.19 -5.54 1.57
CA GLN A 34 21.33 -4.63 1.62
C GLN A 34 22.38 -4.93 0.54
N ALA A 35 22.75 -6.21 0.37
CA ALA A 35 23.75 -6.62 -0.64
C ALA A 35 23.26 -6.37 -2.08
N LEU A 36 21.95 -6.30 -2.32
CA LEU A 36 21.34 -6.05 -3.63
C LEU A 36 20.89 -4.60 -3.82
N ASP A 37 21.10 -3.74 -2.83
CA ASP A 37 20.62 -2.34 -2.81
C ASP A 37 19.10 -2.24 -3.06
N ILE A 38 18.33 -3.11 -2.38
CA ILE A 38 16.87 -3.15 -2.46
C ILE A 38 16.26 -2.70 -1.13
N GLU A 39 15.39 -1.71 -1.19
CA GLU A 39 14.57 -1.27 -0.06
C GLU A 39 13.43 -2.27 0.20
N ILE A 40 13.13 -2.51 1.48
CA ILE A 40 12.03 -3.39 1.88
C ILE A 40 10.88 -2.56 2.44
N GLY A 41 9.70 -2.70 1.84
CA GLY A 41 8.41 -2.33 2.39
C GLY A 41 7.64 -3.56 2.88
N VAL A 42 6.73 -3.36 3.82
CA VAL A 42 5.81 -4.40 4.29
C VAL A 42 4.40 -3.83 4.33
N THR A 43 3.44 -4.57 3.76
CA THR A 43 2.01 -4.27 3.90
C THR A 43 1.28 -5.40 4.60
N MET A 44 0.22 -5.04 5.30
CA MET A 44 -0.61 -6.02 6.00
C MET A 44 -2.05 -5.54 6.17
N GLY A 45 -2.96 -6.50 6.35
CA GLY A 45 -4.30 -6.26 6.86
C GLY A 45 -4.49 -6.90 8.24
N LEU A 46 -5.26 -6.27 9.11
CA LEU A 46 -5.61 -6.84 10.40
C LEU A 46 -6.71 -7.90 10.24
N PRO A 47 -6.64 -9.03 10.93
CA PRO A 47 -7.75 -9.98 10.97
C PRO A 47 -8.88 -9.44 11.85
N LEU A 48 -10.08 -9.98 11.67
CA LEU A 48 -11.31 -9.50 12.34
C LEU A 48 -11.24 -9.53 13.87
N ASP A 49 -10.55 -10.51 14.44
CA ASP A 49 -10.35 -10.64 15.89
C ASP A 49 -9.31 -9.66 16.47
N LYS A 50 -8.71 -8.81 15.61
CA LYS A 50 -7.74 -7.76 15.92
C LYS A 50 -8.12 -6.41 15.28
N ASP A 51 -9.40 -6.21 15.02
CA ASP A 51 -9.95 -4.99 14.43
C ASP A 51 -9.80 -3.80 15.40
N VAL A 52 -8.93 -2.87 15.07
CA VAL A 52 -8.72 -1.65 15.88
C VAL A 52 -9.85 -0.63 15.76
N SER A 53 -10.77 -0.84 14.81
CA SER A 53 -12.03 -0.08 14.68
C SER A 53 -13.20 -0.75 15.42
N SER A 54 -12.95 -1.79 16.21
CA SER A 54 -13.95 -2.44 17.04
C SER A 54 -14.35 -1.56 18.23
N GLU A 55 -15.59 -1.74 18.72
CA GLU A 55 -16.03 -1.20 20.01
C GLU A 55 -15.60 -2.10 21.19
N ASP A 56 -15.20 -3.34 20.92
CA ASP A 56 -14.65 -4.23 21.92
C ASP A 56 -13.18 -3.91 22.23
N ARG A 57 -12.94 -3.48 23.47
CA ARG A 57 -11.61 -3.05 23.92
C ARG A 57 -10.53 -4.14 23.84
N GLU A 58 -10.90 -5.40 24.02
CA GLU A 58 -9.94 -6.51 23.98
C GLU A 58 -9.50 -6.76 22.52
N THR A 59 -10.43 -6.70 21.59
CA THR A 59 -10.16 -6.77 20.14
C THR A 59 -9.22 -5.64 19.69
N VAL A 60 -9.51 -4.41 20.11
CA VAL A 60 -8.64 -3.24 19.85
C VAL A 60 -7.25 -3.44 20.44
N ALA A 61 -7.14 -3.92 21.67
CA ALA A 61 -5.85 -4.16 22.33
C ALA A 61 -5.01 -5.22 21.61
N ARG A 62 -5.65 -6.31 21.14
CA ARG A 62 -4.96 -7.33 20.32
C ARG A 62 -4.45 -6.77 18.99
N GLY A 63 -5.23 -5.91 18.34
CA GLY A 63 -4.81 -5.24 17.11
C GLY A 63 -3.64 -4.28 17.34
N ALA A 64 -3.71 -3.47 18.40
CA ALA A 64 -2.63 -2.55 18.76
C ALA A 64 -1.31 -3.29 19.08
N SER A 65 -1.39 -4.45 19.76
CA SER A 65 -0.22 -5.30 19.98
C SER A 65 0.36 -5.82 18.68
N MET A 66 -0.49 -6.32 17.76
CA MET A 66 -0.05 -6.82 16.46
C MET A 66 0.63 -5.74 15.63
N LEU A 67 0.11 -4.52 15.61
CA LEU A 67 0.73 -3.39 14.91
C LEU A 67 2.10 -3.03 15.50
N THR A 68 2.22 -3.03 16.82
CA THR A 68 3.50 -2.81 17.52
C THR A 68 4.54 -3.87 17.12
N ASP A 69 4.14 -5.13 17.08
CA ASP A 69 5.02 -6.24 16.70
C ASP A 69 5.38 -6.17 15.20
N ALA A 70 4.46 -5.71 14.34
CA ALA A 70 4.73 -5.48 12.94
C ALA A 70 5.78 -4.37 12.72
N VAL A 71 5.67 -3.24 13.43
CA VAL A 71 6.70 -2.18 13.38
C VAL A 71 8.07 -2.72 13.77
N ARG A 72 8.14 -3.53 14.83
CA ARG A 72 9.40 -4.16 15.26
C ARG A 72 9.95 -5.09 14.19
N ALA A 73 9.12 -5.94 13.61
CA ALA A 73 9.54 -6.86 12.54
C ALA A 73 10.06 -6.11 11.32
N VAL A 74 9.41 -5.01 10.91
CA VAL A 74 9.89 -4.15 9.80
C VAL A 74 11.24 -3.54 10.13
N ARG A 75 11.42 -3.01 11.34
CA ARG A 75 12.72 -2.49 11.79
C ARG A 75 13.81 -3.57 11.74
N ASP A 76 13.52 -4.75 12.23
CA ASP A 76 14.50 -5.83 12.38
C ASP A 76 14.96 -6.40 11.02
N ILE A 77 14.14 -6.27 9.95
CA ILE A 77 14.55 -6.58 8.58
C ILE A 77 15.23 -5.42 7.85
N GLY A 78 15.40 -4.28 8.53
CA GLY A 78 15.90 -3.05 7.88
C GLY A 78 14.90 -2.45 6.88
N GLY A 79 13.62 -2.72 7.03
CA GLY A 79 12.55 -2.14 6.23
C GLY A 79 12.28 -0.68 6.62
N THR A 80 11.73 0.08 5.70
CA THR A 80 11.52 1.52 5.86
C THR A 80 10.04 1.90 5.92
N LYS A 81 9.13 0.98 5.57
CA LYS A 81 7.69 1.24 5.48
C LYS A 81 6.86 0.11 6.06
N LEU A 82 5.83 0.47 6.81
CA LEU A 82 4.72 -0.40 7.18
C LEU A 82 3.43 0.19 6.65
N GLY A 83 2.78 -0.53 5.74
CA GLY A 83 1.58 -0.09 5.05
C GLY A 83 0.43 -1.09 5.09
N GLY A 84 -0.64 -0.75 4.36
CA GLY A 84 -1.83 -1.58 4.20
C GLY A 84 -3.00 -1.14 5.07
N ILE A 85 -3.93 -2.08 5.34
CA ILE A 85 -5.16 -1.83 6.09
C ILE A 85 -4.86 -1.99 7.60
N LEU A 86 -4.22 -0.95 8.17
CA LEU A 86 -3.75 -0.95 9.57
C LEU A 86 -4.80 -0.40 10.55
N TYR A 87 -5.79 0.31 10.03
CA TYR A 87 -6.79 1.09 10.78
C TYR A 87 -8.10 0.34 11.04
N SER A 88 -8.29 -0.83 10.45
CA SER A 88 -9.46 -1.69 10.61
C SER A 88 -9.12 -3.13 10.27
N ALA A 89 -10.05 -4.07 10.44
CA ALA A 89 -9.88 -5.39 9.85
C ALA A 89 -9.93 -5.33 8.32
N HIS A 90 -9.12 -6.16 7.67
CA HIS A 90 -9.20 -6.44 6.24
C HIS A 90 -10.32 -7.45 5.99
N THR A 91 -11.52 -6.95 5.76
CA THR A 91 -12.70 -7.77 5.54
C THR A 91 -13.85 -6.99 4.92
N LYS A 92 -14.76 -7.68 4.26
CA LYS A 92 -16.05 -7.10 3.88
C LYS A 92 -16.96 -7.01 5.12
N TYR A 93 -17.12 -5.80 5.62
CA TYR A 93 -18.01 -5.54 6.75
C TYR A 93 -19.50 -5.71 6.36
N ASN A 94 -20.31 -6.13 7.33
CA ASN A 94 -21.77 -6.22 7.21
C ASN A 94 -22.50 -5.15 8.03
N ARG A 95 -21.80 -4.16 8.53
CA ARG A 95 -22.30 -3.03 9.33
C ARG A 95 -21.66 -1.72 8.90
N LEU A 96 -22.30 -0.61 9.20
CA LEU A 96 -21.71 0.72 9.02
C LEU A 96 -20.58 0.96 10.03
N PRO A 97 -19.61 1.81 9.70
CA PRO A 97 -18.62 2.26 10.68
C PRO A 97 -19.31 3.06 11.79
N THR A 98 -18.78 2.98 13.01
CA THR A 98 -19.30 3.72 14.16
C THR A 98 -18.36 4.85 14.59
N ALA A 99 -18.89 5.88 15.24
CA ALA A 99 -18.07 6.98 15.75
C ALA A 99 -17.06 6.50 16.82
N GLU A 100 -17.43 5.50 17.63
CA GLU A 100 -16.53 4.93 18.62
C GLU A 100 -15.43 4.10 17.94
N GLY A 101 -15.76 3.30 16.91
CA GLY A 101 -14.80 2.56 16.13
C GLY A 101 -13.77 3.49 15.43
N TRP A 102 -14.25 4.60 14.87
CA TRP A 102 -13.38 5.64 14.33
C TRP A 102 -12.37 6.15 15.37
N LYS A 103 -12.86 6.55 16.56
CA LYS A 103 -12.02 7.03 17.67
C LYS A 103 -10.98 6.01 18.12
N ASN A 104 -11.38 4.74 18.26
CA ASN A 104 -10.48 3.66 18.68
C ASN A 104 -9.38 3.43 17.65
N SER A 105 -9.75 3.44 16.36
CA SER A 105 -8.83 3.33 15.25
C SER A 105 -7.83 4.51 15.24
N VAL A 106 -8.31 5.74 15.25
CA VAL A 106 -7.46 6.95 15.29
C VAL A 106 -6.49 6.89 16.46
N ALA A 107 -6.95 6.60 17.69
CA ALA A 107 -6.11 6.53 18.87
C ALA A 107 -5.04 5.42 18.78
N THR A 108 -5.38 4.29 18.14
CA THR A 108 -4.44 3.18 17.93
C THR A 108 -3.39 3.56 16.88
N ILE A 109 -3.80 4.12 15.75
CA ILE A 109 -2.89 4.52 14.68
C ILE A 109 -1.97 5.67 15.12
N THR A 110 -2.47 6.63 15.91
CA THR A 110 -1.61 7.68 16.48
C THR A 110 -0.47 7.08 17.28
N ARG A 111 -0.76 6.15 18.22
CA ARG A 111 0.28 5.48 19.01
C ARG A 111 1.21 4.63 18.17
N THR A 112 0.69 3.90 17.20
CA THR A 112 1.51 3.10 16.26
C THR A 112 2.43 4.00 15.45
N GLY A 113 1.94 5.17 15.01
CA GLY A 113 2.72 6.19 14.31
C GLY A 113 3.90 6.71 15.11
N GLU A 114 3.74 6.95 16.41
CA GLU A 114 4.86 7.34 17.29
C GLU A 114 5.91 6.22 17.42
N ILE A 115 5.47 4.96 17.57
CA ILE A 115 6.38 3.81 17.64
C ILE A 115 7.13 3.64 16.30
N ALA A 116 6.44 3.81 15.18
CA ALA A 116 7.02 3.73 13.83
C ALA A 116 8.05 4.84 13.60
N LYS A 117 7.72 6.08 14.04
CA LYS A 117 8.62 7.23 14.00
C LYS A 117 9.91 6.97 14.76
N ASP A 118 9.82 6.47 16.01
CA ASP A 118 10.98 6.14 16.84
C ASP A 118 11.85 5.03 16.23
N ALA A 119 11.23 4.16 15.43
CA ALA A 119 11.90 3.10 14.68
C ALA A 119 12.45 3.55 13.31
N GLY A 120 12.19 4.78 12.87
CA GLY A 120 12.55 5.28 11.53
C GLY A 120 11.73 4.68 10.39
N ILE A 121 10.48 4.26 10.66
CA ILE A 121 9.59 3.59 9.70
C ILE A 121 8.45 4.52 9.34
N ASP A 122 8.21 4.73 8.05
CA ASP A 122 7.02 5.43 7.55
C ASP A 122 5.78 4.55 7.77
N LEU A 123 4.76 5.08 8.45
CA LEU A 123 3.46 4.43 8.59
C LEU A 123 2.52 4.95 7.50
N VAL A 124 2.11 4.08 6.56
CA VAL A 124 1.32 4.45 5.39
C VAL A 124 0.00 3.68 5.37
N LEU A 125 -1.13 4.40 5.43
CA LEU A 125 -2.47 3.82 5.52
C LEU A 125 -3.06 3.68 4.12
N GLU A 126 -3.34 2.46 3.72
CA GLU A 126 -3.91 2.17 2.42
C GLU A 126 -5.41 2.45 2.39
N VAL A 127 -5.83 3.32 1.49
CA VAL A 127 -7.23 3.56 1.19
C VAL A 127 -7.71 2.50 0.21
N VAL A 128 -8.60 1.61 0.67
CA VAL A 128 -9.02 0.45 -0.11
C VAL A 128 -10.50 0.47 -0.45
N ASN A 129 -10.91 -0.39 -1.36
CA ASN A 129 -12.29 -0.48 -1.81
C ASN A 129 -13.25 -0.97 -0.70
N ARG A 130 -14.55 -0.72 -0.90
CA ARG A 130 -15.66 -1.03 0.03
C ARG A 130 -15.86 -2.51 0.33
N PHE A 131 -15.20 -3.40 -0.39
CA PHE A 131 -15.26 -4.84 -0.16
C PHE A 131 -14.19 -5.33 0.81
N GLU A 132 -13.23 -4.45 1.15
CA GLU A 132 -12.08 -4.78 2.00
C GLU A 132 -12.08 -4.04 3.34
N THR A 133 -12.78 -2.90 3.43
CA THR A 133 -13.07 -2.19 4.69
C THR A 133 -14.33 -1.34 4.56
N ASN A 134 -14.88 -0.91 5.70
CA ASN A 134 -15.97 0.08 5.74
C ASN A 134 -15.50 1.45 6.26
N LEU A 135 -14.21 1.65 6.54
CA LEU A 135 -13.72 2.83 7.25
C LEU A 135 -13.10 3.89 6.31
N LEU A 136 -12.10 3.52 5.50
CA LEU A 136 -11.41 4.43 4.58
C LEU A 136 -11.49 3.90 3.15
N ASN A 137 -12.45 4.38 2.38
CA ASN A 137 -12.65 3.97 0.99
C ASN A 137 -12.27 5.08 -0.01
N THR A 138 -12.17 6.33 0.43
CA THR A 138 -11.77 7.44 -0.44
C THR A 138 -10.61 8.22 0.15
N THR A 139 -9.83 8.87 -0.71
CA THR A 139 -8.75 9.77 -0.30
C THR A 139 -9.23 10.83 0.67
N ALA A 140 -10.44 11.38 0.48
CA ALA A 140 -11.01 12.37 1.39
C ALA A 140 -11.23 11.81 2.81
N GLN A 141 -11.70 10.57 2.94
CA GLN A 141 -11.81 9.88 4.24
C GLN A 141 -10.42 9.64 4.85
N GLY A 142 -9.46 9.20 4.05
CA GLY A 142 -8.08 9.02 4.48
C GLY A 142 -7.43 10.32 4.98
N MET A 143 -7.60 11.43 4.27
CA MET A 143 -7.11 12.75 4.68
C MET A 143 -7.72 13.18 6.01
N LYS A 144 -9.03 13.04 6.17
CA LYS A 144 -9.71 13.30 7.45
C LYS A 144 -9.15 12.44 8.57
N PHE A 145 -8.91 11.15 8.31
CA PHE A 145 -8.40 10.23 9.31
C PHE A 145 -6.99 10.63 9.78
N ILE A 146 -6.06 10.93 8.87
CA ILE A 146 -4.71 11.36 9.25
C ILE A 146 -4.71 12.74 9.93
N GLU A 147 -5.63 13.63 9.57
CA GLU A 147 -5.86 14.88 10.30
C GLU A 147 -6.27 14.60 11.76
N ASP A 148 -7.22 13.69 11.98
CA ASP A 148 -7.69 13.30 13.31
C ASP A 148 -6.60 12.61 14.15
N THR A 149 -5.58 11.97 13.53
CA THR A 149 -4.42 11.44 14.27
C THR A 149 -3.51 12.55 14.81
N GLY A 150 -3.52 13.72 14.21
CA GLY A 150 -2.61 14.83 14.54
C GLY A 150 -1.14 14.51 14.28
N SER A 151 -0.82 13.43 13.58
CA SER A 151 0.54 12.97 13.34
C SER A 151 1.05 13.37 11.96
N ASP A 152 2.24 13.96 11.91
CA ASP A 152 2.94 14.25 10.65
C ASP A 152 3.62 13.01 10.06
N HIS A 153 3.71 11.93 10.85
CA HIS A 153 4.42 10.71 10.47
C HIS A 153 3.49 9.63 9.87
N VAL A 154 2.18 9.78 10.04
CA VAL A 154 1.17 8.94 9.40
C VAL A 154 0.81 9.55 8.04
N ARG A 155 0.91 8.76 6.97
CA ARG A 155 0.68 9.21 5.60
C ARG A 155 -0.33 8.31 4.90
N LEU A 156 -0.79 8.73 3.72
CA LEU A 156 -1.67 7.91 2.88
C LEU A 156 -0.86 6.99 1.97
N HIS A 157 -1.43 5.84 1.74
CA HIS A 157 -1.10 4.92 0.66
C HIS A 157 -2.30 4.85 -0.28
N LEU A 158 -2.11 5.14 -1.56
CA LEU A 158 -3.15 5.05 -2.59
C LEU A 158 -2.78 3.97 -3.60
N ASP A 159 -3.78 3.23 -4.07
CA ASP A 159 -3.65 2.19 -5.09
C ASP A 159 -4.62 2.46 -6.24
N THR A 160 -4.15 2.45 -7.46
CA THR A 160 -4.94 2.71 -8.66
C THR A 160 -6.11 1.73 -8.83
N PHE A 161 -5.96 0.47 -8.41
CA PHE A 161 -7.05 -0.51 -8.43
C PHE A 161 -8.19 -0.11 -7.50
N HIS A 162 -7.88 0.25 -6.25
CA HIS A 162 -8.89 0.68 -5.29
C HIS A 162 -9.53 2.02 -5.69
N MET A 163 -8.71 2.97 -6.15
CA MET A 163 -9.19 4.26 -6.64
C MET A 163 -10.13 4.12 -7.84
N ASN A 164 -9.87 3.17 -8.76
CA ASN A 164 -10.74 2.90 -9.90
C ASN A 164 -12.15 2.45 -9.50
N ILE A 165 -12.32 1.88 -8.30
CA ILE A 165 -13.61 1.44 -7.77
C ILE A 165 -14.33 2.57 -7.02
N GLU A 166 -13.59 3.38 -6.26
CA GLU A 166 -14.15 4.26 -5.24
C GLU A 166 -14.12 5.75 -5.61
N GLU A 167 -13.12 6.19 -6.39
CA GLU A 167 -12.94 7.61 -6.69
C GLU A 167 -13.65 8.00 -7.98
N ALA A 168 -14.46 9.05 -7.92
CA ALA A 168 -15.06 9.61 -9.14
C ALA A 168 -14.02 10.21 -10.09
N ASN A 169 -12.88 10.67 -9.53
CA ASN A 169 -11.74 11.21 -10.27
C ASN A 169 -10.44 10.88 -9.54
N PRO A 170 -9.77 9.79 -9.90
CA PRO A 170 -8.52 9.37 -9.28
C PRO A 170 -7.41 10.43 -9.32
N ALA A 171 -7.28 11.17 -10.43
CA ALA A 171 -6.28 12.24 -10.54
C ALA A 171 -6.54 13.40 -9.56
N ALA A 172 -7.81 13.76 -9.34
CA ALA A 172 -8.17 14.76 -8.33
C ALA A 172 -7.91 14.25 -6.91
N ALA A 173 -8.14 12.96 -6.66
CA ALA A 173 -7.86 12.32 -5.38
C ALA A 173 -6.35 12.32 -5.05
N ILE A 174 -5.49 12.02 -6.04
CA ILE A 174 -4.02 12.14 -5.87
C ILE A 174 -3.63 13.58 -5.52
N ARG A 175 -4.18 14.58 -6.23
CA ARG A 175 -3.90 15.98 -5.93
C ARG A 175 -4.38 16.40 -4.54
N LEU A 176 -5.52 15.86 -4.09
CA LEU A 176 -6.03 16.07 -2.74
C LEU A 176 -5.08 15.52 -1.67
N ALA A 177 -4.51 14.33 -1.88
CA ALA A 177 -3.53 13.74 -0.97
C ALA A 177 -2.26 14.60 -0.85
N GLY A 178 -1.81 15.21 -1.96
CA GLY A 178 -0.68 16.14 -1.97
C GLY A 178 0.58 15.55 -1.32
N ASP A 179 1.19 16.32 -0.43
CA ASP A 179 2.39 15.94 0.34
C ASP A 179 2.12 14.86 1.40
N ARG A 180 0.84 14.59 1.71
CA ARG A 180 0.45 13.49 2.62
C ARG A 180 0.48 12.12 1.94
N LEU A 181 0.64 12.05 0.61
CA LEU A 181 0.84 10.78 -0.10
C LEU A 181 2.23 10.22 0.21
N GLY A 182 2.28 9.14 0.99
CA GLY A 182 3.50 8.49 1.45
C GLY A 182 3.92 7.29 0.62
N TYR A 183 2.96 6.63 -0.02
CA TYR A 183 3.17 5.40 -0.78
C TYR A 183 2.14 5.26 -1.89
N PHE A 184 2.53 4.63 -2.99
CA PHE A 184 1.65 4.51 -4.14
C PHE A 184 1.76 3.14 -4.80
N HIS A 185 0.64 2.41 -4.81
CA HIS A 185 0.51 1.18 -5.59
C HIS A 185 -0.03 1.47 -6.98
N ILE A 186 0.56 0.83 -7.96
CA ILE A 186 0.10 0.84 -9.33
C ILE A 186 -0.33 -0.58 -9.73
N GLY A 187 -1.62 -0.78 -9.84
CA GLY A 187 -2.27 -2.01 -10.28
C GLY A 187 -3.26 -1.73 -11.39
N GLU A 188 -3.51 -2.69 -12.25
CA GLU A 188 -4.54 -2.57 -13.27
C GLU A 188 -5.93 -2.88 -12.68
N SER A 189 -7.00 -2.39 -13.31
CA SER A 189 -8.39 -2.62 -12.93
C SER A 189 -8.77 -4.11 -12.80
N ASN A 190 -8.07 -4.97 -13.50
CA ASN A 190 -8.25 -6.43 -13.47
C ASN A 190 -7.16 -7.17 -12.68
N ARG A 191 -6.23 -6.43 -12.01
CA ARG A 191 -5.06 -6.99 -11.29
C ARG A 191 -4.11 -7.80 -12.18
N GLY A 192 -4.14 -7.59 -13.51
CA GLY A 192 -3.26 -8.22 -14.50
C GLY A 192 -2.11 -7.32 -14.96
N TYR A 193 -1.78 -7.41 -16.26
CA TYR A 193 -0.78 -6.56 -16.89
C TYR A 193 -1.25 -5.10 -16.93
N LEU A 194 -0.36 -4.15 -16.63
CA LEU A 194 -0.65 -2.72 -16.76
C LEU A 194 -0.94 -2.38 -18.23
N GLY A 195 -2.03 -1.66 -18.47
CA GLY A 195 -2.50 -1.25 -19.79
C GLY A 195 -3.46 -2.24 -20.45
N ASP A 196 -3.72 -3.41 -19.86
CA ASP A 196 -4.69 -4.39 -20.37
C ASP A 196 -6.11 -4.16 -19.79
N GLY A 197 -6.32 -3.11 -19.02
CA GLY A 197 -7.59 -2.78 -18.38
C GLY A 197 -8.13 -1.40 -18.79
N VAL A 198 -8.75 -0.71 -17.82
CA VAL A 198 -9.50 0.53 -18.09
C VAL A 198 -8.93 1.76 -17.37
N ILE A 199 -7.84 1.62 -16.60
CA ILE A 199 -7.26 2.72 -15.84
C ILE A 199 -6.53 3.68 -16.79
N ASP A 200 -6.85 4.97 -16.68
CA ASP A 200 -6.13 6.02 -17.40
C ASP A 200 -4.84 6.41 -16.65
N PHE A 201 -3.76 5.70 -16.95
CA PHE A 201 -2.46 5.95 -16.33
C PHE A 201 -1.84 7.28 -16.73
N ASP A 202 -2.23 7.88 -17.85
CA ASP A 202 -1.74 9.21 -18.23
C ASP A 202 -2.20 10.27 -17.22
N LEU A 203 -3.46 10.25 -16.84
CA LEU A 203 -4.01 11.14 -15.79
C LEU A 203 -3.39 10.87 -14.41
N ILE A 204 -3.08 9.60 -14.11
CA ILE A 204 -2.44 9.21 -12.84
C ILE A 204 -1.03 9.80 -12.75
N PHE A 205 -0.18 9.57 -13.77
CA PHE A 205 1.19 10.07 -13.74
C PHE A 205 1.27 11.59 -13.84
N ASP A 206 0.37 12.24 -14.57
CA ASP A 206 0.27 13.70 -14.59
C ASP A 206 -0.05 14.24 -13.18
N ALA A 207 -0.99 13.61 -12.45
CA ALA A 207 -1.35 14.01 -11.09
C ALA A 207 -0.20 13.78 -10.08
N LEU A 208 0.54 12.66 -10.18
CA LEU A 208 1.72 12.41 -9.36
C LEU A 208 2.81 13.47 -9.58
N LEU A 209 3.04 13.86 -10.84
CA LEU A 209 3.98 14.96 -11.16
C LEU A 209 3.48 16.32 -10.65
N ASP A 210 2.17 16.59 -10.70
CA ASP A 210 1.60 17.85 -10.22
C ASP A 210 1.87 18.08 -8.73
N ILE A 211 1.80 17.01 -7.93
CA ILE A 211 2.10 17.08 -6.48
C ILE A 211 3.58 16.92 -6.16
N GLY A 212 4.44 16.76 -7.17
CA GLY A 212 5.88 16.54 -6.96
C GLY A 212 6.19 15.22 -6.26
N TYR A 213 5.40 14.17 -6.50
CA TYR A 213 5.62 12.87 -5.87
C TYR A 213 6.96 12.27 -6.28
N ALA A 214 7.84 12.03 -5.32
CA ALA A 214 9.19 11.51 -5.51
C ALA A 214 9.49 10.27 -4.65
N ARG A 215 8.45 9.57 -4.19
CA ARG A 215 8.54 8.34 -3.40
C ARG A 215 8.30 7.12 -4.28
N ASP A 216 8.21 5.93 -3.66
CA ASP A 216 8.06 4.68 -4.39
C ASP A 216 6.72 4.56 -5.10
N VAL A 217 6.78 4.05 -6.33
CA VAL A 217 5.65 3.53 -7.08
C VAL A 217 5.84 2.02 -7.18
N VAL A 218 4.98 1.28 -6.51
CA VAL A 218 5.09 -0.17 -6.37
C VAL A 218 4.04 -0.86 -7.23
N PHE A 219 4.49 -1.75 -8.10
CA PHE A 219 3.60 -2.54 -8.93
C PHE A 219 2.98 -3.68 -8.13
N GLU A 220 1.66 -3.74 -8.14
CA GLU A 220 0.89 -4.79 -7.50
C GLU A 220 -0.01 -5.52 -8.50
N SER A 221 0.07 -6.85 -8.50
CA SER A 221 -0.74 -7.71 -9.36
C SER A 221 -0.92 -9.09 -8.72
N PHE A 222 -2.06 -9.72 -8.92
CA PHE A 222 -2.39 -11.00 -8.31
C PHE A 222 -2.91 -11.99 -9.35
N SER A 223 -2.51 -13.27 -9.19
CA SER A 223 -2.96 -14.39 -10.02
C SER A 223 -3.00 -15.67 -9.20
N THR A 224 -4.09 -16.43 -9.28
CA THR A 224 -4.23 -17.73 -8.60
C THR A 224 -3.16 -18.74 -9.02
N ALA A 225 -2.58 -18.60 -10.21
CA ALA A 225 -1.47 -19.45 -10.66
C ALA A 225 -0.18 -19.30 -9.82
N ILE A 226 -0.03 -18.19 -9.09
CA ILE A 226 1.24 -17.82 -8.45
C ILE A 226 1.10 -17.57 -6.94
N VAL A 227 0.07 -16.82 -6.50
CA VAL A 227 -0.12 -16.53 -5.08
C VAL A 227 -0.68 -17.74 -4.34
N ASP A 228 -0.38 -17.85 -3.04
CA ASP A 228 -0.95 -18.92 -2.22
C ASP A 228 -2.46 -18.73 -2.00
N GLU A 229 -3.13 -19.82 -1.60
CA GLU A 229 -4.58 -19.83 -1.38
C GLU A 229 -5.02 -18.78 -0.34
N GLY A 230 -4.24 -18.57 0.72
CA GLY A 230 -4.58 -17.61 1.77
C GLY A 230 -4.63 -16.18 1.24
N LEU A 231 -3.66 -15.79 0.41
CA LEU A 231 -3.65 -14.46 -0.23
C LEU A 231 -4.74 -14.35 -1.29
N SER A 232 -4.98 -15.41 -2.08
CA SER A 232 -6.08 -15.46 -3.04
C SER A 232 -7.43 -15.21 -2.39
N LEU A 233 -7.68 -15.86 -1.24
CA LEU A 233 -8.91 -15.69 -0.45
C LEU A 233 -9.03 -14.28 0.14
N ALA A 234 -7.93 -13.74 0.70
CA ALA A 234 -7.92 -12.41 1.32
C ALA A 234 -8.20 -11.29 0.30
N CYS A 235 -7.61 -11.38 -0.90
CA CYS A 235 -7.75 -10.38 -1.97
C CYS A 235 -8.84 -10.72 -2.99
N ALA A 236 -9.64 -11.77 -2.77
CA ALA A 236 -10.71 -12.23 -3.67
C ALA A 236 -10.20 -12.47 -5.12
N ILE A 237 -9.07 -13.14 -5.26
CA ILE A 237 -8.50 -13.51 -6.55
C ILE A 237 -8.96 -14.90 -6.94
N TRP A 238 -9.73 -15.00 -8.05
CA TRP A 238 -10.43 -16.22 -8.44
C TRP A 238 -10.01 -16.77 -9.81
N ARG A 239 -8.97 -16.20 -10.43
CA ARG A 239 -8.54 -16.59 -11.77
C ARG A 239 -7.05 -16.35 -11.99
N ASP A 240 -6.51 -17.03 -13.00
CA ASP A 240 -5.16 -16.85 -13.48
C ASP A 240 -5.11 -15.61 -14.41
N THR A 241 -4.76 -14.47 -13.85
CA THR A 241 -4.59 -13.22 -14.63
C THR A 241 -3.25 -13.22 -15.39
N TRP A 242 -2.30 -13.98 -14.88
CA TRP A 242 -0.99 -14.25 -15.49
C TRP A 242 -0.38 -15.51 -14.87
N THR A 243 0.67 -16.09 -15.52
CA THR A 243 1.25 -17.38 -15.12
C THR A 243 2.76 -17.36 -14.94
N LYS A 244 3.43 -16.24 -15.29
CA LYS A 244 4.90 -16.12 -15.21
C LYS A 244 5.28 -14.76 -14.65
N ASN A 245 6.11 -14.75 -13.58
CA ASN A 245 6.56 -13.55 -12.89
C ASN A 245 7.49 -12.69 -13.75
N ASP A 246 8.50 -13.28 -14.38
CA ASP A 246 9.53 -12.52 -15.11
C ASP A 246 8.96 -11.65 -16.24
N PRO A 247 8.10 -12.14 -17.15
CA PRO A 247 7.48 -11.29 -18.17
C PRO A 247 6.61 -10.18 -17.61
N LEU A 248 5.85 -10.48 -16.55
CA LEU A 248 5.00 -9.50 -15.89
C LEU A 248 5.82 -8.37 -15.26
N ALA A 249 6.86 -8.73 -14.49
CA ALA A 249 7.73 -7.77 -13.84
C ALA A 249 8.47 -6.88 -14.86
N ALA A 250 9.00 -7.47 -15.92
CA ALA A 250 9.67 -6.73 -17.00
C ALA A 250 8.71 -5.74 -17.68
N HIS A 251 7.48 -6.20 -18.01
CA HIS A 251 6.45 -5.36 -18.60
C HIS A 251 6.05 -4.20 -17.70
N ALA A 252 5.75 -4.48 -16.42
CA ALA A 252 5.31 -3.46 -15.47
C ALA A 252 6.37 -2.36 -15.31
N ARG A 253 7.63 -2.73 -15.16
CA ARG A 253 8.71 -1.76 -15.08
C ARG A 253 8.80 -0.88 -16.32
N GLN A 254 8.83 -1.49 -17.51
CA GLN A 254 8.89 -0.74 -18.76
C GLN A 254 7.67 0.18 -18.93
N PHE A 255 6.47 -0.29 -18.57
CA PHE A 255 5.24 0.49 -18.64
C PHE A 255 5.33 1.73 -17.74
N ILE A 256 5.70 1.55 -16.47
CA ILE A 256 5.83 2.63 -15.49
C ILE A 256 6.85 3.69 -15.95
N GLU A 257 8.03 3.26 -16.38
CA GLU A 257 9.08 4.16 -16.87
C GLU A 257 8.62 4.94 -18.12
N THR A 258 7.93 4.26 -19.03
CA THR A 258 7.40 4.89 -20.25
C THR A 258 6.36 5.95 -19.90
N LYS A 259 5.37 5.60 -19.08
CA LYS A 259 4.29 6.51 -18.67
C LYS A 259 4.80 7.72 -17.89
N TYR A 260 5.76 7.51 -16.99
CA TYR A 260 6.42 8.60 -16.27
C TYR A 260 7.15 9.56 -17.22
N ALA A 261 7.94 9.03 -18.17
CA ALA A 261 8.64 9.85 -19.16
C ALA A 261 7.67 10.59 -20.11
N GLU A 262 6.54 9.99 -20.48
CA GLU A 262 5.48 10.64 -21.26
C GLU A 262 4.87 11.80 -20.50
N ALA A 263 4.53 11.63 -19.22
CA ALA A 263 4.00 12.68 -18.37
C ALA A 263 4.99 13.86 -18.23
N GLN A 264 6.28 13.57 -18.03
CA GLN A 264 7.31 14.61 -18.02
C GLN A 264 7.36 15.42 -19.32
N ARG A 265 7.26 14.75 -20.46
CA ARG A 265 7.22 15.42 -21.78
C ARG A 265 5.99 16.31 -21.94
N ARG A 266 4.80 15.82 -21.58
CA ARG A 266 3.55 16.61 -21.60
C ARG A 266 3.70 17.89 -20.76
N ARG A 267 4.23 17.74 -19.54
CA ARG A 267 4.47 18.89 -18.63
C ARG A 267 5.45 19.91 -19.22
N ALA A 268 6.55 19.45 -19.81
CA ALA A 268 7.54 20.33 -20.43
C ALA A 268 6.97 21.09 -21.66
N THR A 269 6.07 20.47 -22.41
CA THR A 269 5.40 21.09 -23.56
C THR A 269 4.41 22.16 -23.11
N ASN A 270 3.64 21.88 -22.05
CA ASN A 270 2.63 22.80 -21.51
C ASN A 270 3.25 23.99 -20.73
N ALA A 271 4.52 23.88 -20.31
CA ALA A 271 5.25 24.95 -19.61
C ALA A 271 5.96 25.93 -20.57
N ARG A 272 5.92 25.71 -21.88
CA ARG A 272 6.47 26.66 -22.86
C ARG A 272 5.43 27.76 -23.11
N PRO A 273 5.81 29.07 -22.96
CA PRO A 273 4.92 30.20 -23.16
C PRO A 273 4.44 30.34 -24.61
#